data_45bb679d1a9b50ba48ef9a136c96c5d7
#
_entry.id   45bb679d1a9b50ba48ef9a136c96c5d7
#
_cell.length_a   1.000
_cell.length_b   1.000
_cell.length_c   1.000
_cell.angle_alpha   90.00
_cell.angle_beta   90.00
_cell.angle_gamma   90.00
#
_symmetry.space_group_name_H-M   'P 1'
#
loop_
_entity.id
_entity.type
_entity.pdbx_description
1 polymer ?
#
loop_
_entity_poly.entity_id
_entity_poly.type
_entity_poly.pdbx_seq_one_letter_code
_entity_poly.pdbx_strand_id
1 'polypeptide(L)'
;MRKIAIYGKGGIGKSTTTSNIAAAFSEKGLSVLQIGCDPKSDSTKNLTGGKKIKSVLDAIREKEKITADDVLFRGYNGIWCVEAGGPTPGIGCAGRGIITAFEKLEELGAYEICKPDIVLYDVLGDVVCGGFAMPIRGGYARNVFIVTSGEMMSLYAASNIASAVKNFGKRGYAQYSGVILNSR
;
A
#
# COMPACT_ATOMS: atom_id res chain seq x y z
N MET A 1 4.82 -16.01 3.69
CA MET A 1 4.52 -14.60 3.27
C MET A 1 3.66 -13.92 4.32
N ARG A 2 4.13 -12.81 4.90
CA ARG A 2 3.36 -11.94 5.81
C ARG A 2 2.86 -10.74 5.03
N LYS A 3 1.60 -10.36 5.23
CA LYS A 3 0.96 -9.23 4.55
C LYS A 3 0.55 -8.18 5.57
N ILE A 4 1.07 -6.97 5.46
CA ILE A 4 0.92 -5.88 6.43
C ILE A 4 0.39 -4.64 5.70
N ALA A 5 -0.67 -4.04 6.19
CA ALA A 5 -1.15 -2.75 5.71
C ALA A 5 -0.77 -1.63 6.68
N ILE A 6 -0.28 -0.53 6.14
CA ILE A 6 0.11 0.67 6.88
C ILE A 6 -0.82 1.81 6.46
N TYR A 7 -1.60 2.28 7.42
CA TYR A 7 -2.56 3.38 7.27
C TYR A 7 -2.08 4.62 8.01
N GLY A 8 -2.67 5.76 7.72
CA GLY A 8 -2.40 7.01 8.43
C GLY A 8 -2.82 8.22 7.62
N LYS A 9 -3.05 9.34 8.28
CA LYS A 9 -3.44 10.62 7.68
C LYS A 9 -2.48 11.03 6.56
N GLY A 10 -2.98 11.69 5.52
CA GLY A 10 -2.15 12.30 4.48
C GLY A 10 -1.07 13.22 5.09
N GLY A 11 0.16 13.11 4.59
CA GLY A 11 1.28 13.92 5.06
C GLY A 11 1.90 13.51 6.40
N ILE A 12 1.41 12.45 7.07
CA ILE A 12 1.92 11.99 8.38
C ILE A 12 3.30 11.32 8.31
N GLY A 13 3.85 11.09 7.13
CA GLY A 13 5.10 10.34 6.95
C GLY A 13 4.91 8.84 6.75
N LYS A 14 3.70 8.40 6.46
CA LYS A 14 3.33 7.00 6.27
C LYS A 14 4.22 6.30 5.22
N SER A 15 4.33 6.85 4.01
CA SER A 15 5.14 6.26 2.93
C SER A 15 6.63 6.24 3.26
N THR A 16 7.14 7.27 3.96
CA THR A 16 8.51 7.30 4.46
C THR A 16 8.73 6.19 5.48
N THR A 17 7.81 6.03 6.43
CA THR A 17 7.86 4.95 7.44
C THR A 17 7.81 3.57 6.76
N THR A 18 6.90 3.37 5.80
CA THR A 18 6.75 2.11 5.07
C THR A 18 8.03 1.75 4.32
N SER A 19 8.62 2.72 3.60
CA SER A 19 9.87 2.51 2.85
C SER A 19 11.07 2.20 3.76
N ASN A 20 11.16 2.84 4.93
CA ASN A 20 12.22 2.52 5.91
C ASN A 20 12.03 1.12 6.51
N ILE A 21 10.79 0.72 6.79
CA ILE A 21 10.49 -0.64 7.26
C ILE A 21 10.86 -1.66 6.16
N ALA A 22 10.53 -1.38 4.90
CA ALA A 22 10.90 -2.22 3.76
C ALA A 22 12.41 -2.39 3.65
N ALA A 23 13.15 -1.27 3.75
CA ALA A 23 14.62 -1.28 3.72
C ALA A 23 15.20 -2.11 4.86
N ALA A 24 14.73 -1.90 6.10
CA ALA A 24 15.20 -2.65 7.26
C ALA A 24 14.94 -4.16 7.15
N PHE A 25 13.82 -4.58 6.57
CA PHE A 25 13.56 -5.99 6.31
C PHE A 25 14.47 -6.57 5.23
N SER A 26 14.70 -5.81 4.15
CA SER A 26 15.59 -6.26 3.08
C SER A 26 17.05 -6.39 3.54
N GLU A 27 17.51 -5.50 4.42
CA GLU A 27 18.84 -5.59 5.04
C GLU A 27 19.00 -6.82 5.95
N LYS A 28 17.89 -7.35 6.47
CA LYS A 28 17.86 -8.63 7.20
C LYS A 28 17.76 -9.84 6.28
N GLY A 29 17.87 -9.67 4.97
CA GLY A 29 17.81 -10.74 3.97
C GLY A 29 16.43 -11.22 3.60
N LEU A 30 15.37 -10.49 3.98
CA LEU A 30 14.00 -10.84 3.62
C LEU A 30 13.64 -10.26 2.24
N SER A 31 12.95 -11.04 1.42
CA SER A 31 12.34 -10.55 0.18
C SER A 31 11.12 -9.70 0.50
N VAL A 32 11.12 -8.45 0.05
CA VAL A 32 10.04 -7.49 0.34
C VAL A 32 9.38 -7.03 -0.94
N LEU A 33 8.05 -6.96 -0.92
CA LEU A 33 7.21 -6.30 -1.93
C LEU A 33 6.48 -5.13 -1.29
N GLN A 34 6.74 -3.89 -1.73
CA GLN A 34 5.98 -2.71 -1.33
C GLN A 34 5.00 -2.33 -2.43
N ILE A 35 3.73 -2.19 -2.07
CA ILE A 35 2.63 -1.77 -2.95
C ILE A 35 2.07 -0.45 -2.45
N GLY A 36 2.25 0.61 -3.24
CA GLY A 36 1.65 1.93 -2.98
C GLY A 36 0.20 1.96 -3.44
N CYS A 37 -0.69 2.34 -2.55
CA CYS A 37 -2.14 2.43 -2.78
C CYS A 37 -2.64 3.89 -2.77
N ASP A 38 -1.77 4.85 -3.04
CA ASP A 38 -2.12 6.27 -3.18
C ASP A 38 -2.26 6.61 -4.67
N PRO A 39 -3.32 7.33 -5.08
CA PRO A 39 -3.48 7.81 -6.46
C PRO A 39 -2.30 8.64 -6.98
N LYS A 40 -1.51 9.25 -6.11
CA LYS A 40 -0.31 10.02 -6.47
C LYS A 40 0.83 9.15 -6.99
N SER A 41 0.83 7.84 -6.69
CA SER A 41 1.86 6.88 -7.09
C SER A 41 3.27 7.35 -6.71
N ASP A 42 3.48 7.68 -5.44
CA ASP A 42 4.74 8.18 -4.90
C ASP A 42 5.23 7.44 -3.64
N SER A 43 4.54 6.37 -3.27
CA SER A 43 4.84 5.56 -2.09
C SER A 43 6.24 4.94 -2.14
N THR A 44 6.62 4.42 -3.30
CA THR A 44 7.89 3.70 -3.50
C THR A 44 9.04 4.60 -3.93
N LYS A 45 8.79 5.91 -4.06
CA LYS A 45 9.76 6.89 -4.58
C LYS A 45 11.07 6.90 -3.80
N ASN A 46 11.04 6.74 -2.47
CA ASN A 46 12.23 6.68 -1.64
C ASN A 46 13.08 5.42 -1.92
N LEU A 47 12.44 4.32 -2.32
CA LEU A 47 13.13 3.07 -2.65
C LEU A 47 13.68 3.06 -4.06
N THR A 48 13.16 3.89 -4.96
CA THR A 48 13.53 3.97 -6.38
C THR A 48 14.48 5.13 -6.69
N GLY A 49 15.18 5.65 -5.68
CA GLY A 49 16.15 6.73 -5.84
C GLY A 49 15.51 8.06 -6.28
N GLY A 50 14.31 8.33 -5.81
CA GLY A 50 13.56 9.55 -6.14
C GLY A 50 12.80 9.47 -7.47
N LYS A 51 12.89 8.37 -8.20
CA LYS A 51 12.20 8.19 -9.49
C LYS A 51 10.76 7.71 -9.26
N LYS A 52 9.83 8.28 -10.01
CA LYS A 52 8.45 7.79 -10.06
C LYS A 52 8.39 6.60 -11.02
N ILE A 53 7.84 5.49 -10.56
CA ILE A 53 7.61 4.30 -11.39
C ILE A 53 6.21 4.36 -12.02
N LYS A 54 6.01 3.63 -13.12
CA LYS A 54 4.70 3.51 -13.76
C LYS A 54 3.74 2.75 -12.86
N SER A 55 2.52 3.27 -12.70
CA SER A 55 1.51 2.56 -11.93
C SER A 55 0.80 1.48 -12.75
N VAL A 56 0.18 0.52 -12.05
CA VAL A 56 -0.62 -0.54 -12.70
C VAL A 56 -1.73 0.07 -13.54
N LEU A 57 -2.45 1.07 -13.03
CA LEU A 57 -3.54 1.71 -13.76
C LEU A 57 -3.04 2.53 -14.96
N ASP A 58 -1.86 3.14 -14.88
CA ASP A 58 -1.27 3.83 -16.05
C ASP A 58 -0.87 2.81 -17.12
N ALA A 59 -0.26 1.69 -16.72
CA ALA A 59 0.09 0.62 -17.64
C ALA A 59 -1.14 0.06 -18.38
N ILE A 60 -2.25 -0.19 -17.66
CA ILE A 60 -3.52 -0.65 -18.23
C ILE A 60 -4.09 0.35 -19.24
N ARG A 61 -3.95 1.66 -18.99
CA ARG A 61 -4.45 2.69 -19.91
C ARG A 61 -3.62 2.82 -21.17
N GLU A 62 -2.32 2.61 -21.08
CA GLU A 62 -1.39 2.81 -22.20
C GLU A 62 -1.26 1.59 -23.11
N LYS A 63 -1.52 0.39 -22.59
CA LYS A 63 -1.34 -0.86 -23.31
C LYS A 63 -2.58 -1.73 -23.22
N GLU A 64 -2.98 -2.29 -24.33
CA GLU A 64 -4.08 -3.26 -24.38
C GLU A 64 -3.76 -4.53 -23.58
N LYS A 65 -2.51 -4.97 -23.60
CA LYS A 65 -2.02 -6.10 -22.81
C LYS A 65 -0.76 -5.70 -22.05
N ILE A 66 -0.80 -5.78 -20.74
CA ILE A 66 0.34 -5.51 -19.85
C ILE A 66 0.97 -6.82 -19.37
N THR A 67 2.25 -6.76 -19.07
CA THR A 67 3.05 -7.84 -18.50
C THR A 67 3.52 -7.49 -17.08
N ALA A 68 4.07 -8.46 -16.38
CA ALA A 68 4.65 -8.22 -15.05
C ALA A 68 5.78 -7.17 -15.08
N ASP A 69 6.60 -7.16 -16.12
CA ASP A 69 7.72 -6.21 -16.29
C ASP A 69 7.26 -4.76 -16.46
N ASP A 70 6.00 -4.54 -16.84
CA ASP A 70 5.45 -3.19 -16.98
C ASP A 70 5.13 -2.54 -15.63
N VAL A 71 4.99 -3.34 -14.55
CA VAL A 71 4.46 -2.91 -13.26
C VAL A 71 5.29 -3.34 -12.05
N LEU A 72 6.21 -4.29 -12.21
CA LEU A 72 7.11 -4.75 -11.16
C LEU A 72 8.48 -4.13 -11.34
N PHE A 73 8.89 -3.28 -10.40
CA PHE A 73 10.17 -2.59 -10.45
C PHE A 73 11.06 -3.01 -9.27
N ARG A 74 12.38 -2.98 -9.47
CA ARG A 74 13.36 -3.17 -8.40
C ARG A 74 13.80 -1.83 -7.83
N GLY A 75 13.73 -1.71 -6.52
CA GLY A 75 14.22 -0.58 -5.76
C GLY A 75 15.45 -0.93 -4.91
N TYR A 76 15.66 -0.15 -3.86
CA TYR A 76 16.75 -0.32 -2.92
C TYR A 76 16.88 -1.76 -2.45
N ASN A 77 18.11 -2.27 -2.46
CA ASN A 77 18.46 -3.63 -2.01
C ASN A 77 17.55 -4.75 -2.57
N GLY A 78 17.09 -4.58 -3.82
CA GLY A 78 16.27 -5.57 -4.49
C GLY A 78 14.80 -5.64 -4.05
N ILE A 79 14.31 -4.69 -3.26
CA ILE A 79 12.90 -4.58 -2.89
C ILE A 79 12.05 -4.45 -4.16
N TRP A 80 11.01 -5.23 -4.25
CA TRP A 80 10.01 -5.07 -5.29
C TRP A 80 9.10 -3.88 -4.99
N CYS A 81 8.95 -3.02 -5.96
CA CYS A 81 8.16 -1.78 -5.88
C CYS A 81 7.03 -1.80 -6.89
N VAL A 82 5.82 -1.53 -6.42
CA VAL A 82 4.60 -1.44 -7.23
C VAL A 82 3.81 -0.21 -6.79
N GLU A 83 3.24 0.51 -7.74
CA GLU A 83 2.24 1.56 -7.50
C GLU A 83 0.91 1.16 -8.14
N ALA A 84 -0.16 1.14 -7.35
CA ALA A 84 -1.50 0.85 -7.88
C ALA A 84 -1.95 1.94 -8.85
N GLY A 85 -1.73 3.19 -8.48
CA GLY A 85 -2.17 4.34 -9.25
C GLY A 85 -3.55 4.84 -8.86
N GLY A 86 -4.03 5.85 -9.56
CA GLY A 86 -5.34 6.46 -9.37
C GLY A 86 -6.17 6.45 -10.63
N PRO A 87 -7.48 6.72 -10.52
CA PRO A 87 -8.34 6.92 -11.68
C PRO A 87 -7.90 8.17 -12.45
N THR A 88 -8.35 8.29 -13.69
CA THR A 88 -8.21 9.54 -14.44
C THR A 88 -8.87 10.67 -13.64
N PRO A 89 -8.18 11.81 -13.45
CA PRO A 89 -8.74 12.94 -12.73
C PRO A 89 -10.13 13.31 -13.26
N GLY A 90 -11.10 13.47 -12.36
CA GLY A 90 -12.49 13.77 -12.71
C GLY A 90 -13.35 12.58 -13.16
N ILE A 91 -12.76 11.40 -13.32
CA ILE A 91 -13.48 10.21 -13.78
C ILE A 91 -13.21 9.03 -12.82
N GLY A 92 -14.21 8.65 -12.06
CA GLY A 92 -14.20 7.41 -11.27
C GLY A 92 -13.76 7.56 -9.81
N CYS A 93 -13.99 6.50 -9.03
CA CYS A 93 -13.62 6.39 -7.62
C CYS A 93 -12.21 5.79 -7.49
N ALA A 94 -11.33 6.46 -6.77
CA ALA A 94 -9.96 5.99 -6.48
C ALA A 94 -9.94 4.58 -5.88
N GLY A 95 -10.91 4.26 -5.05
CA GLY A 95 -11.02 2.95 -4.44
C GLY A 95 -11.31 1.81 -5.42
N ARG A 96 -12.07 2.05 -6.49
CA ARG A 96 -12.28 1.05 -7.54
C ARG A 96 -10.98 0.78 -8.31
N GLY A 97 -10.18 1.84 -8.54
CA GLY A 97 -8.86 1.68 -9.17
C GLY A 97 -7.93 0.76 -8.39
N ILE A 98 -7.91 0.85 -7.06
CA ILE A 98 -7.09 -0.04 -6.22
C ILE A 98 -7.52 -1.50 -6.37
N ILE A 99 -8.83 -1.77 -6.42
CA ILE A 99 -9.36 -3.12 -6.65
C ILE A 99 -8.84 -3.66 -7.97
N THR A 100 -9.04 -2.91 -9.06
CA THR A 100 -8.57 -3.30 -10.40
C THR A 100 -7.07 -3.53 -10.45
N ALA A 101 -6.28 -2.69 -9.76
CA ALA A 101 -4.83 -2.87 -9.70
C ALA A 101 -4.44 -4.17 -8.99
N PHE A 102 -5.11 -4.52 -7.89
CA PHE A 102 -4.81 -5.75 -7.14
C PHE A 102 -5.22 -7.00 -7.93
N GLU A 103 -6.41 -7.01 -8.53
CA GLU A 103 -6.86 -8.09 -9.41
C GLU A 103 -5.87 -8.29 -10.56
N LYS A 104 -5.37 -7.20 -11.14
CA LYS A 104 -4.38 -7.28 -12.22
C LYS A 104 -3.03 -7.82 -11.76
N LEU A 105 -2.56 -7.45 -10.57
CA LEU A 105 -1.33 -8.01 -10.00
C LEU A 105 -1.44 -9.51 -9.74
N GLU A 106 -2.62 -9.99 -9.30
CA GLU A 106 -2.88 -11.42 -9.15
C GLU A 106 -2.90 -12.14 -10.50
N GLU A 107 -3.60 -11.56 -11.50
CA GLU A 107 -3.64 -12.11 -12.87
C GLU A 107 -2.24 -12.23 -13.49
N LEU A 108 -1.37 -11.27 -13.23
CA LEU A 108 0.02 -11.26 -13.71
C LEU A 108 0.96 -12.20 -12.91
N GLY A 109 0.48 -12.84 -11.87
CA GLY A 109 1.29 -13.70 -11.02
C GLY A 109 2.36 -12.94 -10.23
N ALA A 110 2.09 -11.69 -9.83
CA ALA A 110 3.08 -10.83 -9.19
C ALA A 110 3.67 -11.43 -7.90
N TYR A 111 2.85 -12.11 -7.11
CA TYR A 111 3.31 -12.74 -5.86
C TYR A 111 4.16 -13.98 -6.11
N GLU A 112 3.90 -14.73 -7.15
CA GLU A 112 4.66 -15.90 -7.59
C GLU A 112 6.00 -15.51 -8.20
N ILE A 113 6.05 -14.37 -8.92
CA ILE A 113 7.28 -13.81 -9.50
C ILE A 113 8.16 -13.21 -8.40
N CYS A 114 7.59 -12.38 -7.54
CA CYS A 114 8.33 -11.68 -6.49
C CYS A 114 8.75 -12.59 -5.33
N LYS A 115 7.97 -13.64 -5.06
CA LYS A 115 8.13 -14.57 -3.91
C LYS A 115 8.47 -13.84 -2.61
N PRO A 116 7.66 -12.86 -2.17
CA PRO A 116 8.01 -12.04 -1.02
C PRO A 116 7.80 -12.80 0.28
N ASP A 117 8.71 -12.61 1.23
CA ASP A 117 8.51 -13.00 2.64
C ASP A 117 7.50 -12.05 3.28
N ILE A 118 7.59 -10.76 2.91
CA ILE A 118 6.76 -9.67 3.44
C ILE A 118 6.19 -8.82 2.31
N VAL A 119 4.89 -8.56 2.37
CA VAL A 119 4.20 -7.57 1.53
C VAL A 119 3.77 -6.39 2.40
N LEU A 120 4.18 -5.19 2.03
CA LEU A 120 3.79 -3.94 2.67
C LEU A 120 2.83 -3.18 1.76
N TYR A 121 1.62 -2.94 2.23
CA TYR A 121 0.64 -2.08 1.55
C TYR A 121 0.67 -0.70 2.20
N ASP A 122 1.15 0.30 1.47
CA ASP A 122 1.11 1.71 1.89
C ASP A 122 -0.21 2.33 1.46
N VAL A 123 -1.16 2.41 2.38
CA VAL A 123 -2.55 2.74 2.08
C VAL A 123 -2.88 4.17 2.48
N LEU A 124 -3.56 4.90 1.60
CA LEU A 124 -4.04 6.25 1.88
C LEU A 124 -4.96 6.25 3.12
N GLY A 125 -4.79 7.27 3.98
CA GLY A 125 -5.38 7.29 5.32
C GLY A 125 -6.86 7.60 5.43
N ASP A 126 -7.51 8.01 4.33
CA ASP A 126 -8.93 8.34 4.36
C ASP A 126 -9.78 7.09 4.08
N VAL A 127 -10.05 6.33 5.13
CA VAL A 127 -10.82 5.06 5.11
C VAL A 127 -12.29 5.23 4.68
N VAL A 128 -12.68 6.40 4.24
CA VAL A 128 -14.07 6.75 3.93
C VAL A 128 -14.59 6.07 2.65
N CYS A 129 -13.70 5.64 1.76
CA CYS A 129 -14.05 4.92 0.52
C CYS A 129 -13.81 3.41 0.67
N GLY A 130 -14.82 2.61 0.30
CA GLY A 130 -14.74 1.15 0.35
C GLY A 130 -13.53 0.52 -0.37
N GLY A 131 -12.94 1.22 -1.34
CA GLY A 131 -11.74 0.77 -2.05
C GLY A 131 -10.45 0.88 -1.24
N PHE A 132 -10.30 1.89 -0.38
CA PHE A 132 -9.14 1.96 0.52
C PHE A 132 -9.20 0.93 1.66
N ALA A 133 -10.36 0.34 1.91
CA ALA A 133 -10.50 -0.82 2.77
C ALA A 133 -10.16 -2.15 2.05
N MET A 134 -9.85 -2.11 0.74
CA MET A 134 -9.61 -3.33 -0.03
C MET A 134 -8.46 -4.19 0.49
N PRO A 135 -7.29 -3.64 0.89
CA PRO A 135 -6.25 -4.46 1.48
C PRO A 135 -6.73 -5.25 2.70
N ILE A 136 -7.71 -4.71 3.42
CA ILE A 136 -8.32 -5.34 4.60
C ILE A 136 -9.43 -6.30 4.18
N ARG A 137 -10.43 -5.82 3.42
CA ARG A 137 -11.64 -6.57 3.05
C ARG A 137 -11.36 -7.72 2.09
N GLY A 138 -10.42 -7.53 1.16
CA GLY A 138 -10.01 -8.55 0.20
C GLY A 138 -9.09 -9.62 0.77
N GLY A 139 -8.78 -9.57 2.08
CA GLY A 139 -7.86 -10.52 2.70
C GLY A 139 -6.39 -10.34 2.30
N TYR A 140 -6.07 -9.21 1.62
CA TYR A 140 -4.70 -8.92 1.20
C TYR A 140 -3.80 -8.63 2.39
N ALA A 141 -4.28 -7.94 3.43
CA ALA A 141 -3.49 -7.66 4.62
C ALA A 141 -4.27 -8.03 5.90
N ARG A 142 -3.72 -8.96 6.66
CA ARG A 142 -4.30 -9.35 7.94
C ARG A 142 -3.88 -8.42 9.08
N ASN A 143 -2.63 -7.95 9.07
CA ASN A 143 -2.08 -7.08 10.10
C ASN A 143 -2.16 -5.62 9.66
N VAL A 144 -2.72 -4.77 10.49
CA VAL A 144 -2.89 -3.34 10.21
C VAL A 144 -2.18 -2.51 11.26
N PHE A 145 -1.22 -1.68 10.81
CA PHE A 145 -0.58 -0.65 11.61
C PHE A 145 -1.07 0.73 11.20
N ILE A 146 -1.09 1.66 12.14
CA ILE A 146 -1.52 3.03 11.90
C ILE A 146 -0.38 3.98 12.26
N VAL A 147 0.07 4.78 11.30
CA VAL A 147 1.02 5.86 11.53
C VAL A 147 0.25 7.10 11.94
N THR A 148 0.63 7.72 13.07
CA THR A 148 0.03 8.93 13.59
C THR A 148 1.07 9.84 14.23
N SER A 149 0.69 11.07 14.57
CA SER A 149 1.45 11.98 15.42
C SER A 149 0.60 12.40 16.63
N GLY A 150 1.14 13.22 17.51
CA GLY A 150 0.40 13.81 18.64
C GLY A 150 -0.60 14.90 18.26
N GLU A 151 -0.68 15.30 16.99
CA GLU A 151 -1.61 16.31 16.52
C GLU A 151 -3.06 15.80 16.53
N MET A 152 -3.99 16.65 16.96
CA MET A 152 -5.42 16.31 17.11
C MET A 152 -6.02 15.68 15.85
N MET A 153 -5.75 16.25 14.67
CA MET A 153 -6.30 15.74 13.41
C MET A 153 -5.70 14.39 13.01
N SER A 154 -4.45 14.11 13.40
CA SER A 154 -3.81 12.82 13.19
C SER A 154 -4.38 11.75 14.11
N LEU A 155 -4.62 12.10 15.37
CA LEU A 155 -5.27 11.23 16.37
C LEU A 155 -6.71 10.92 15.96
N TYR A 156 -7.46 11.92 15.49
CA TYR A 156 -8.82 11.72 14.98
C TYR A 156 -8.85 10.75 13.79
N ALA A 157 -7.99 10.95 12.81
CA ALA A 157 -7.86 10.03 11.67
C ALA A 157 -7.48 8.61 12.13
N ALA A 158 -6.51 8.49 13.04
CA ALA A 158 -6.09 7.19 13.57
C ALA A 158 -7.22 6.47 14.31
N SER A 159 -8.03 7.19 15.09
CA SER A 159 -9.20 6.66 15.79
C SER A 159 -10.25 6.11 14.81
N ASN A 160 -10.53 6.85 13.73
CA ASN A 160 -11.46 6.43 12.69
C ASN A 160 -10.98 5.16 11.98
N ILE A 161 -9.68 5.11 11.63
CA ILE A 161 -9.07 3.93 11.02
C ILE A 161 -9.15 2.73 11.98
N ALA A 162 -8.78 2.91 13.24
CA ALA A 162 -8.81 1.85 14.24
C ALA A 162 -10.24 1.29 14.43
N SER A 163 -11.25 2.16 14.44
CA SER A 163 -12.66 1.77 14.54
C SER A 163 -13.11 0.95 13.32
N ALA A 164 -12.70 1.38 12.10
CA ALA A 164 -12.98 0.64 10.88
C ALA A 164 -12.30 -0.74 10.88
N VAL A 165 -11.02 -0.81 11.24
CA VAL A 165 -10.28 -2.09 11.35
C VAL A 165 -10.93 -3.02 12.35
N LYS A 166 -11.35 -2.50 13.53
CA LYS A 166 -12.06 -3.28 14.55
C LYS A 166 -13.38 -3.87 14.03
N ASN A 167 -14.12 -3.09 13.23
CA ASN A 167 -15.36 -3.58 12.62
C ASN A 167 -15.11 -4.68 11.56
N PHE A 168 -14.04 -4.56 10.77
CA PHE A 168 -13.61 -5.61 9.85
C PHE A 168 -13.06 -6.83 10.59
N GLY A 169 -12.38 -6.63 11.71
CA GLY A 169 -11.85 -7.69 12.57
C GLY A 169 -12.93 -8.63 13.09
N LYS A 170 -14.14 -8.11 13.41
CA LYS A 170 -15.29 -8.94 13.80
C LYS A 170 -15.72 -9.94 12.72
N ARG A 171 -15.35 -9.68 11.45
CA ARG A 171 -15.61 -10.56 10.31
C ARG A 171 -14.40 -11.42 9.92
N GLY A 172 -13.32 -11.40 10.70
CA GLY A 172 -12.11 -12.16 10.46
C GLY A 172 -11.18 -11.60 9.36
N TYR A 173 -11.47 -10.41 8.82
CA TYR A 173 -10.70 -9.86 7.68
C TYR A 173 -9.40 -9.19 8.08
N ALA A 174 -9.33 -8.53 9.24
CA ALA A 174 -8.16 -7.78 9.65
C ALA A 174 -7.97 -7.80 11.18
N GLN A 175 -6.73 -7.61 11.59
CA GLN A 175 -6.33 -7.44 12.98
C GLN A 175 -5.61 -6.11 13.14
N TYR A 176 -6.08 -5.29 14.06
CA TYR A 176 -5.35 -4.12 14.52
C TYR A 176 -4.09 -4.57 15.24
N SER A 177 -2.93 -4.17 14.72
CA SER A 177 -1.62 -4.65 15.20
C SER A 177 -0.85 -3.59 15.99
N GLY A 178 -1.22 -2.31 15.88
CA GLY A 178 -0.60 -1.26 16.68
C GLY A 178 -0.55 0.10 15.99
N VAL A 179 0.01 1.06 16.73
CA VAL A 179 0.29 2.42 16.28
C VAL A 179 1.79 2.62 16.13
N ILE A 180 2.20 3.31 15.09
CA ILE A 180 3.55 3.84 14.91
C ILE A 180 3.45 5.35 15.14
N LEU A 181 4.06 5.84 16.22
CA LEU A 181 4.12 7.27 16.49
C LEU A 181 5.26 7.89 15.68
N ASN A 182 4.91 8.81 14.79
CA ASN A 182 5.87 9.63 14.06
C ASN A 182 5.87 11.02 14.68
N SER A 183 6.85 11.28 15.52
CA SER A 183 7.06 12.60 16.10
C SER A 183 7.79 13.48 15.09
N ARG A 184 7.16 14.58 14.73
CA ARG A 184 7.78 15.66 13.97
C ARG A 184 8.18 16.77 14.90
#